data_d3d7016a0ec4a19f42f6d02ed34687eb
#
_entry.id   d3d7016a0ec4a19f42f6d02ed34687eb
#
_cell.length_a   1.000
_cell.length_b   1.000
_cell.length_c   1.000
_cell.angle_alpha   90.00
_cell.angle_beta   90.00
_cell.angle_gamma   90.00
#
_symmetry.space_group_name_H-M   'P 1'
#
loop_
_entity.id
_entity.type
_entity.pdbx_description
1 polymer ?
#
loop_
_entity_poly.entity_id
_entity_poly.type
_entity_poly.pdbx_seq_one_letter_code
_entity_poly.pdbx_strand_id
1 'polypeptide(L)'
;MPNNQQTAIKKIAFIGLGNMGKPMAENLIKNGFALNVFDLNTAVLNDLAKQGANVATSPVDASKEVDMVITMLPAGQHVKEVYLGKDGNKGLLDVVSKDTLLVDSSTIAASDAREVAQVAAEKGIQFMDAPVSGGTAGAAAGTLSFIVGGQAEQFEQVKPVLEAMGKNIFHAGEVGAGQVAKICNNMLLGVIMTGTAEAMNLGAKNGLDPKVLASILSASTGRNWALEVCNPHPDVGDAMPSSRGYTGGFMSKLMLKDMNLAKQTADDTQVVTPMADQATALYSKHSEQHGDKDFSSIMAHYDANVLQ
;
A
#
# COMPACT_ATOMS: atom_id res chain seq x y z
N MET A 1 -1.56 -37.46 -17.92
CA MET A 1 -1.89 -36.12 -17.39
C MET A 1 -1.71 -36.19 -15.89
N PRO A 2 -0.77 -35.48 -15.28
CA PRO A 2 -0.67 -35.46 -13.81
C PRO A 2 -1.88 -34.69 -13.29
N ASN A 3 -2.59 -35.31 -12.35
CA ASN A 3 -3.68 -34.74 -11.61
C ASN A 3 -3.12 -33.62 -10.73
N ASN A 4 -3.11 -32.38 -11.22
CA ASN A 4 -2.74 -31.21 -10.44
C ASN A 4 -3.94 -30.87 -9.54
N GLN A 5 -4.10 -31.62 -8.44
CA GLN A 5 -4.95 -31.18 -7.33
C GLN A 5 -4.19 -30.03 -6.64
N GLN A 6 -4.41 -28.83 -7.15
CA GLN A 6 -3.97 -27.60 -6.52
C GLN A 6 -4.56 -27.57 -5.11
N THR A 7 -3.72 -27.75 -4.10
CA THR A 7 -4.14 -27.77 -2.70
C THR A 7 -4.69 -26.39 -2.37
N ALA A 8 -5.98 -26.30 -2.05
CA ALA A 8 -6.60 -25.02 -1.70
C ALA A 8 -5.92 -24.41 -0.48
N ILE A 9 -5.49 -23.16 -0.57
CA ILE A 9 -4.93 -22.39 0.55
C ILE A 9 -6.00 -22.27 1.64
N LYS A 10 -5.67 -22.69 2.86
CA LYS A 10 -6.59 -22.69 4.01
C LYS A 10 -6.00 -21.98 5.22
N LYS A 11 -4.69 -22.13 5.45
CA LYS A 11 -4.00 -21.57 6.62
C LYS A 11 -2.95 -20.56 6.18
N ILE A 12 -3.08 -19.36 6.70
CA ILE A 12 -2.28 -18.20 6.28
C ILE A 12 -1.58 -17.60 7.49
N ALA A 13 -0.28 -17.29 7.37
CA ALA A 13 0.38 -16.38 8.30
C ALA A 13 0.20 -14.95 7.83
N PHE A 14 -0.26 -14.06 8.69
CA PHE A 14 -0.35 -12.63 8.40
C PHE A 14 0.57 -11.85 9.36
N ILE A 15 1.57 -11.16 8.80
CA ILE A 15 2.62 -10.47 9.55
C ILE A 15 2.55 -8.97 9.25
N GLY A 16 2.39 -8.16 10.32
CA GLY A 16 2.20 -6.71 10.20
C GLY A 16 0.72 -6.34 10.17
N LEU A 17 0.19 -5.90 11.31
CA LEU A 17 -1.23 -5.64 11.57
C LEU A 17 -1.50 -4.16 11.86
N GLY A 18 -0.76 -3.29 11.18
CA GLY A 18 -0.98 -1.85 11.23
C GLY A 18 -2.32 -1.43 10.61
N ASN A 19 -2.45 -0.15 10.27
CA ASN A 19 -3.69 0.44 9.74
C ASN A 19 -4.26 -0.29 8.50
N MET A 20 -3.41 -0.92 7.71
CA MET A 20 -3.81 -1.70 6.54
C MET A 20 -3.92 -3.18 6.86
N GLY A 21 -2.92 -3.77 7.53
CA GLY A 21 -2.85 -5.22 7.75
C GLY A 21 -3.95 -5.77 8.65
N LYS A 22 -4.32 -5.06 9.72
CA LYS A 22 -5.42 -5.49 10.61
C LYS A 22 -6.72 -5.70 9.84
N PRO A 23 -7.28 -4.71 9.12
CA PRO A 23 -8.53 -4.92 8.38
C PRO A 23 -8.40 -5.95 7.25
N MET A 24 -7.22 -6.10 6.62
CA MET A 24 -6.98 -7.18 5.65
C MET A 24 -7.08 -8.55 6.32
N ALA A 25 -6.45 -8.75 7.47
CA ALA A 25 -6.54 -9.99 8.25
C ALA A 25 -7.97 -10.28 8.72
N GLU A 26 -8.72 -9.27 9.16
CA GLU A 26 -10.14 -9.40 9.52
C GLU A 26 -10.99 -9.89 8.35
N ASN A 27 -10.74 -9.40 7.13
CA ASN A 27 -11.45 -9.87 5.93
C ASN A 27 -11.11 -11.34 5.60
N LEU A 28 -9.86 -11.77 5.79
CA LEU A 28 -9.50 -13.19 5.62
C LEU A 28 -10.23 -14.08 6.62
N ILE A 29 -10.31 -13.68 7.90
CA ILE A 29 -11.07 -14.43 8.93
C ILE A 29 -12.54 -14.53 8.53
N LYS A 30 -13.16 -13.41 8.12
CA LYS A 30 -14.56 -13.37 7.66
C LYS A 30 -14.82 -14.30 6.48
N ASN A 31 -13.83 -14.51 5.62
CA ASN A 31 -13.91 -15.41 4.47
C ASN A 31 -13.50 -16.84 4.79
N GLY A 32 -13.29 -17.18 6.08
CA GLY A 32 -13.11 -18.56 6.53
C GLY A 32 -11.67 -19.09 6.49
N PHE A 33 -10.66 -18.22 6.28
CA PHE A 33 -9.27 -18.63 6.37
C PHE A 33 -8.82 -18.74 7.82
N ALA A 34 -8.04 -19.78 8.13
CA ALA A 34 -7.37 -19.92 9.42
C ALA A 34 -6.11 -19.04 9.44
N LEU A 35 -5.99 -18.14 10.42
CA LEU A 35 -4.87 -17.22 10.49
C LEU A 35 -3.95 -17.51 11.68
N ASN A 36 -2.64 -17.56 11.42
CA ASN A 36 -1.59 -17.26 12.38
C ASN A 36 -1.21 -15.78 12.21
N VAL A 37 -1.20 -14.99 13.27
CA VAL A 37 -0.95 -13.55 13.18
C VAL A 37 0.23 -13.13 14.06
N PHE A 38 1.02 -12.16 13.55
CA PHE A 38 2.09 -11.54 14.31
C PHE A 38 2.18 -10.04 14.05
N ASP A 39 2.35 -9.28 15.11
CA ASP A 39 2.69 -7.85 15.12
C ASP A 39 3.46 -7.51 16.39
N LEU A 40 4.16 -6.39 16.41
CA LEU A 40 4.81 -5.86 17.61
C LEU A 40 3.79 -5.25 18.60
N ASN A 41 2.61 -4.87 18.12
CA ASN A 41 1.52 -4.30 18.92
C ASN A 41 0.61 -5.41 19.47
N THR A 42 0.75 -5.71 20.75
CA THR A 42 -0.02 -6.74 21.44
C THR A 42 -1.53 -6.45 21.52
N ALA A 43 -1.95 -5.19 21.48
CA ALA A 43 -3.37 -4.83 21.52
C ALA A 43 -4.10 -5.32 20.24
N VAL A 44 -3.49 -5.16 19.09
CA VAL A 44 -4.03 -5.66 17.80
C VAL A 44 -4.08 -7.18 17.77
N LEU A 45 -3.06 -7.85 18.30
CA LEU A 45 -3.04 -9.31 18.43
C LEU A 45 -4.20 -9.84 19.26
N ASN A 46 -4.46 -9.21 20.43
CA ASN A 46 -5.57 -9.56 21.29
C ASN A 46 -6.94 -9.38 20.63
N ASP A 47 -7.09 -8.35 19.78
CA ASP A 47 -8.34 -8.12 19.05
C ASP A 47 -8.59 -9.20 17.99
N LEU A 48 -7.56 -9.62 17.25
CA LEU A 48 -7.70 -10.68 16.26
C LEU A 48 -7.84 -12.07 16.89
N ALA A 49 -7.23 -12.30 18.06
CA ALA A 49 -7.44 -13.53 18.84
C ALA A 49 -8.91 -13.73 19.19
N LYS A 50 -9.62 -12.67 19.58
CA LYS A 50 -11.07 -12.71 19.86
C LYS A 50 -11.90 -13.08 18.61
N GLN A 51 -11.36 -12.85 17.44
CA GLN A 51 -11.99 -13.17 16.16
C GLN A 51 -11.57 -14.56 15.62
N GLY A 52 -10.76 -15.32 16.38
CA GLY A 52 -10.37 -16.68 16.05
C GLY A 52 -8.98 -16.82 15.42
N ALA A 53 -8.19 -15.76 15.33
CA ALA A 53 -6.81 -15.87 14.89
C ALA A 53 -5.91 -16.50 15.97
N ASN A 54 -4.93 -17.29 15.54
CA ASN A 54 -3.88 -17.82 16.39
C ASN A 54 -2.73 -16.81 16.49
N VAL A 55 -2.42 -16.35 17.70
CA VAL A 55 -1.35 -15.38 17.94
C VAL A 55 -0.01 -16.10 18.06
N ALA A 56 0.93 -15.71 17.22
CA ALA A 56 2.29 -16.23 17.23
C ALA A 56 3.24 -15.32 18.02
N THR A 57 4.37 -15.89 18.46
CA THR A 57 5.39 -15.20 19.25
C THR A 57 6.47 -14.51 18.40
N SER A 58 6.52 -14.81 17.11
CA SER A 58 7.46 -14.20 16.15
C SER A 58 6.95 -14.39 14.72
N PRO A 59 7.51 -13.66 13.71
CA PRO A 59 7.21 -13.92 12.30
C PRO A 59 7.48 -15.36 11.88
N VAL A 60 8.61 -15.90 12.34
CA VAL A 60 9.01 -17.30 12.11
C VAL A 60 8.01 -18.30 12.72
N ASP A 61 7.54 -18.02 13.93
CA ASP A 61 6.54 -18.86 14.60
C ASP A 61 5.18 -18.83 13.87
N ALA A 62 4.75 -17.66 13.43
CA ALA A 62 3.53 -17.50 12.64
C ALA A 62 3.55 -18.32 11.34
N SER A 63 4.72 -18.45 10.73
CA SER A 63 4.90 -19.03 9.39
C SER A 63 5.10 -20.55 9.37
N LYS A 64 5.01 -21.20 10.53
CA LYS A 64 5.09 -22.66 10.61
C LYS A 64 3.80 -23.31 10.12
N GLU A 65 3.95 -24.34 9.29
CA GLU A 65 2.84 -25.18 8.84
C GLU A 65 1.67 -24.37 8.25
N VAL A 66 1.98 -23.39 7.38
CA VAL A 66 1.01 -22.58 6.66
C VAL A 66 1.15 -22.78 5.15
N ASP A 67 0.05 -22.60 4.42
CA ASP A 67 0.02 -22.69 2.97
C ASP A 67 0.56 -21.38 2.33
N MET A 68 0.37 -20.24 3.02
CA MET A 68 0.71 -18.92 2.51
C MET A 68 1.15 -17.99 3.64
N VAL A 69 2.10 -17.11 3.35
CA VAL A 69 2.46 -15.98 4.22
C VAL A 69 2.13 -14.68 3.51
N ILE A 70 1.46 -13.78 4.20
CA ILE A 70 1.22 -12.39 3.76
C ILE A 70 1.94 -11.46 4.72
N THR A 71 2.72 -10.52 4.18
CA THR A 71 3.34 -9.45 4.95
C THR A 71 2.78 -8.08 4.55
N MET A 72 2.63 -7.19 5.54
CA MET A 72 2.21 -5.79 5.34
C MET A 72 3.01 -4.88 6.27
N LEU A 73 4.21 -4.50 5.84
CA LEU A 73 5.26 -3.90 6.66
C LEU A 73 5.57 -2.46 6.24
N PRO A 74 6.14 -1.62 7.13
CA PRO A 74 6.30 -0.19 6.86
C PRO A 74 7.31 0.16 5.77
N ALA A 75 8.38 -0.63 5.58
CA ALA A 75 9.49 -0.32 4.66
C ALA A 75 10.26 -1.57 4.23
N GLY A 76 11.03 -1.46 3.13
CA GLY A 76 11.83 -2.55 2.56
C GLY A 76 12.82 -3.17 3.53
N GLN A 77 13.41 -2.36 4.41
CA GLN A 77 14.28 -2.89 5.48
C GLN A 77 13.56 -3.92 6.35
N HIS A 78 12.33 -3.64 6.79
CA HIS A 78 11.56 -4.57 7.61
C HIS A 78 11.17 -5.83 6.84
N VAL A 79 10.84 -5.69 5.55
CA VAL A 79 10.59 -6.83 4.67
C VAL A 79 11.83 -7.72 4.59
N LYS A 80 12.99 -7.15 4.28
CA LYS A 80 14.26 -7.91 4.23
C LYS A 80 14.58 -8.57 5.57
N GLU A 81 14.46 -7.87 6.69
CA GLU A 81 14.69 -8.43 8.03
C GLU A 81 13.77 -9.62 8.34
N VAL A 82 12.50 -9.53 7.97
CA VAL A 82 11.52 -10.61 8.19
C VAL A 82 11.82 -11.81 7.28
N TYR A 83 12.08 -11.58 6.00
CA TYR A 83 12.29 -12.70 5.05
C TYR A 83 13.68 -13.32 5.12
N LEU A 84 14.72 -12.49 5.21
CA LEU A 84 16.12 -12.93 5.14
C LEU A 84 16.74 -13.20 6.51
N GLY A 85 16.13 -12.69 7.58
CA GLY A 85 16.71 -12.69 8.93
C GLY A 85 17.65 -11.51 9.17
N LYS A 86 18.11 -11.38 10.42
CA LYS A 86 19.00 -10.31 10.86
C LYS A 86 19.81 -10.74 12.08
N ASP A 87 21.09 -10.33 12.14
CA ASP A 87 21.98 -10.51 13.29
C ASP A 87 22.04 -11.97 13.79
N GLY A 88 22.08 -12.93 12.88
CA GLY A 88 22.11 -14.36 13.17
C GLY A 88 20.74 -14.99 13.49
N ASN A 89 19.68 -14.21 13.52
CA ASN A 89 18.32 -14.73 13.65
C ASN A 89 17.79 -15.20 12.29
N LYS A 90 17.03 -16.31 12.30
CA LYS A 90 16.40 -16.86 11.11
C LYS A 90 15.32 -15.94 10.56
N GLY A 91 15.27 -15.82 9.21
CA GLY A 91 14.17 -15.25 8.48
C GLY A 91 13.13 -16.30 8.08
N LEU A 92 12.07 -15.85 7.42
CA LEU A 92 11.02 -16.74 6.91
C LEU A 92 11.58 -17.76 5.92
N LEU A 93 12.51 -17.34 5.06
CA LEU A 93 13.13 -18.21 4.05
C LEU A 93 13.97 -19.36 4.62
N ASP A 94 14.25 -19.35 5.93
CA ASP A 94 14.96 -20.44 6.62
C ASP A 94 14.03 -21.49 7.23
N VAL A 95 12.71 -21.23 7.25
CA VAL A 95 11.76 -22.04 8.02
C VAL A 95 10.51 -22.45 7.26
N VAL A 96 10.10 -21.72 6.21
CA VAL A 96 8.92 -22.09 5.43
C VAL A 96 9.18 -23.28 4.52
N SER A 97 8.13 -24.02 4.20
CA SER A 97 8.19 -25.09 3.19
C SER A 97 8.38 -24.48 1.79
N LYS A 98 8.96 -25.26 0.87
CA LYS A 98 9.05 -24.87 -0.55
C LYS A 98 7.68 -24.71 -1.23
N ASP A 99 6.67 -25.37 -0.67
CA ASP A 99 5.29 -25.28 -1.16
C ASP A 99 4.52 -24.06 -0.59
N THR A 100 5.10 -23.36 0.39
CA THR A 100 4.50 -22.17 0.99
C THR A 100 4.63 -20.98 0.04
N LEU A 101 3.50 -20.33 -0.28
CA LEU A 101 3.47 -19.13 -1.11
C LEU A 101 3.75 -17.88 -0.27
N LEU A 102 4.73 -17.09 -0.66
CA LEU A 102 5.09 -15.85 0.04
C LEU A 102 4.58 -14.64 -0.76
N VAL A 103 3.81 -13.78 -0.10
CA VAL A 103 3.24 -12.56 -0.71
C VAL A 103 3.53 -11.36 0.18
N ASP A 104 4.28 -10.40 -0.34
CA ASP A 104 4.51 -9.13 0.35
C ASP A 104 3.59 -8.03 -0.20
N SER A 105 2.65 -7.57 0.63
CA SER A 105 1.72 -6.48 0.28
C SER A 105 2.23 -5.10 0.70
N SER A 106 3.46 -5.00 1.20
CA SER A 106 4.10 -3.73 1.58
C SER A 106 4.37 -2.87 0.33
N THR A 107 4.43 -1.55 0.51
CA THR A 107 4.93 -0.63 -0.53
C THR A 107 6.39 -0.32 -0.26
N ILE A 108 7.27 -0.91 -1.08
CA ILE A 108 8.74 -0.89 -0.94
C ILE A 108 9.40 -0.63 -2.30
N ALA A 109 10.72 -0.45 -2.32
CA ALA A 109 11.45 -0.39 -3.57
C ALA A 109 11.35 -1.73 -4.33
N ALA A 110 11.22 -1.66 -5.66
CA ALA A 110 11.19 -2.87 -6.49
C ALA A 110 12.50 -3.68 -6.39
N SER A 111 13.63 -3.00 -6.15
CA SER A 111 14.93 -3.63 -5.88
C SER A 111 14.91 -4.48 -4.61
N ASP A 112 14.27 -4.01 -3.53
CA ASP A 112 14.15 -4.78 -2.27
C ASP A 112 13.30 -6.04 -2.48
N ALA A 113 12.18 -5.92 -3.20
CA ALA A 113 11.33 -7.08 -3.53
C ALA A 113 12.08 -8.11 -4.38
N ARG A 114 12.85 -7.65 -5.38
CA ARG A 114 13.65 -8.54 -6.23
C ARG A 114 14.80 -9.21 -5.47
N GLU A 115 15.44 -8.51 -4.54
CA GLU A 115 16.48 -9.08 -3.66
C GLU A 115 15.92 -10.25 -2.84
N VAL A 116 14.77 -10.05 -2.18
CA VAL A 116 14.08 -11.12 -1.42
C VAL A 116 13.70 -12.28 -2.33
N ALA A 117 13.15 -11.99 -3.50
CA ALA A 117 12.74 -13.01 -4.47
C ALA A 117 13.93 -13.83 -5.00
N GLN A 118 15.09 -13.20 -5.22
CA GLN A 118 16.29 -13.90 -5.65
C GLN A 118 16.73 -14.92 -4.58
N VAL A 119 16.83 -14.52 -3.33
CA VAL A 119 17.20 -15.43 -2.23
C VAL A 119 16.16 -16.53 -2.03
N ALA A 120 14.86 -16.21 -2.20
CA ALA A 120 13.80 -17.22 -2.14
C ALA A 120 13.95 -18.24 -3.27
N ALA A 121 14.21 -17.80 -4.50
CA ALA A 121 14.42 -18.69 -5.65
C ALA A 121 15.63 -19.62 -5.48
N GLU A 122 16.73 -19.14 -4.91
CA GLU A 122 17.92 -19.97 -4.58
C GLU A 122 17.58 -21.12 -3.62
N LYS A 123 16.56 -20.92 -2.76
CA LYS A 123 16.04 -21.94 -1.84
C LYS A 123 14.88 -22.76 -2.42
N GLY A 124 14.44 -22.44 -3.65
CA GLY A 124 13.30 -23.08 -4.31
C GLY A 124 11.95 -22.67 -3.71
N ILE A 125 11.87 -21.49 -3.09
CA ILE A 125 10.67 -20.91 -2.48
C ILE A 125 10.11 -19.85 -3.42
N GLN A 126 8.78 -19.72 -3.48
CA GLN A 126 8.08 -18.80 -4.37
C GLN A 126 7.73 -17.50 -3.62
N PHE A 127 8.11 -16.37 -4.19
CA PHE A 127 7.84 -15.05 -3.63
C PHE A 127 7.16 -14.15 -4.66
N MET A 128 6.17 -13.37 -4.21
CA MET A 128 5.45 -12.37 -5.00
C MET A 128 5.37 -11.05 -4.23
N ASP A 129 5.48 -9.94 -4.94
CA ASP A 129 5.10 -8.63 -4.44
C ASP A 129 3.65 -8.30 -4.84
N ALA A 130 2.87 -7.80 -3.92
CA ALA A 130 1.46 -7.52 -4.11
C ALA A 130 1.02 -6.24 -3.38
N PRO A 131 1.66 -5.09 -3.66
CA PRO A 131 1.25 -3.82 -3.05
C PRO A 131 -0.20 -3.49 -3.36
N VAL A 132 -0.81 -2.71 -2.46
CA VAL A 132 -2.25 -2.42 -2.49
C VAL A 132 -2.56 -0.95 -2.73
N SER A 133 -3.74 -0.69 -3.27
CA SER A 133 -4.34 0.62 -3.41
C SER A 133 -5.79 0.60 -2.91
N GLY A 134 -6.26 1.72 -2.30
CA GLY A 134 -7.61 1.84 -1.76
C GLY A 134 -7.66 2.40 -0.33
N GLY A 135 -6.49 2.56 0.32
CA GLY A 135 -6.38 3.12 1.67
C GLY A 135 -7.04 2.25 2.74
N THR A 136 -7.12 2.79 3.96
CA THR A 136 -7.71 2.06 5.11
C THR A 136 -9.19 1.77 4.94
N ALA A 137 -9.93 2.64 4.25
CA ALA A 137 -11.34 2.42 3.93
C ALA A 137 -11.53 1.22 2.99
N GLY A 138 -10.71 1.12 1.94
CA GLY A 138 -10.71 -0.03 1.02
C GLY A 138 -10.30 -1.32 1.73
N ALA A 139 -9.31 -1.25 2.62
CA ALA A 139 -8.89 -2.40 3.43
C ALA A 139 -10.02 -2.92 4.34
N ALA A 140 -10.72 -2.02 5.03
CA ALA A 140 -11.86 -2.38 5.89
C ALA A 140 -13.05 -2.94 5.09
N ALA A 141 -13.31 -2.38 3.90
CA ALA A 141 -14.42 -2.81 3.05
C ALA A 141 -14.11 -4.07 2.22
N GLY A 142 -12.87 -4.57 2.21
CA GLY A 142 -12.47 -5.68 1.34
C GLY A 142 -12.49 -5.32 -0.16
N THR A 143 -12.22 -4.06 -0.49
CA THR A 143 -12.30 -3.53 -1.86
C THR A 143 -10.97 -3.02 -2.40
N LEU A 144 -9.87 -3.47 -1.83
CA LEU A 144 -8.52 -3.09 -2.28
C LEU A 144 -8.29 -3.47 -3.75
N SER A 145 -7.42 -2.72 -4.40
CA SER A 145 -6.77 -3.15 -5.63
C SER A 145 -5.40 -3.72 -5.28
N PHE A 146 -5.15 -4.99 -5.63
CA PHE A 146 -3.85 -5.64 -5.53
C PHE A 146 -3.14 -5.57 -6.87
N ILE A 147 -1.85 -5.23 -6.87
CA ILE A 147 -1.01 -5.16 -8.06
C ILE A 147 0.11 -6.17 -7.88
N VAL A 148 -0.06 -7.35 -8.46
CA VAL A 148 0.79 -8.51 -8.16
C VAL A 148 1.92 -8.65 -9.18
N GLY A 149 3.15 -8.72 -8.67
CA GLY A 149 4.34 -9.13 -9.42
C GLY A 149 4.77 -10.54 -9.02
N GLY A 150 4.93 -11.42 -9.98
CA GLY A 150 5.31 -12.81 -9.81
C GLY A 150 4.93 -13.67 -11.02
N GLN A 151 5.24 -14.95 -11.01
CA GLN A 151 4.89 -15.81 -12.13
C GLN A 151 3.37 -16.03 -12.22
N ALA A 152 2.85 -16.16 -13.44
CA ALA A 152 1.42 -16.26 -13.72
C ALA A 152 0.75 -17.47 -13.04
N GLU A 153 1.44 -18.61 -12.94
CA GLU A 153 0.90 -19.80 -12.30
C GLU A 153 0.69 -19.58 -10.79
N GLN A 154 1.62 -18.90 -10.12
CA GLN A 154 1.53 -18.55 -8.70
C GLN A 154 0.46 -17.49 -8.45
N PHE A 155 0.35 -16.53 -9.36
CA PHE A 155 -0.70 -15.51 -9.33
C PHE A 155 -2.10 -16.15 -9.28
N GLU A 156 -2.37 -17.14 -10.13
CA GLU A 156 -3.67 -17.83 -10.14
C GLU A 156 -3.93 -18.59 -8.83
N GLN A 157 -2.87 -19.08 -8.15
CA GLN A 157 -3.00 -19.75 -6.86
C GLN A 157 -3.37 -18.80 -5.71
N VAL A 158 -2.78 -17.60 -5.67
CA VAL A 158 -3.01 -16.63 -4.59
C VAL A 158 -4.25 -15.77 -4.81
N LYS A 159 -4.67 -15.62 -6.06
CA LYS A 159 -5.80 -14.75 -6.45
C LYS A 159 -7.06 -14.97 -5.61
N PRO A 160 -7.55 -16.21 -5.33
CA PRO A 160 -8.74 -16.41 -4.50
C PRO A 160 -8.58 -15.88 -3.06
N VAL A 161 -7.36 -15.89 -2.51
CA VAL A 161 -7.06 -15.31 -1.20
C VAL A 161 -7.08 -13.78 -1.26
N LEU A 162 -6.50 -13.20 -2.30
CA LEU A 162 -6.47 -11.75 -2.49
C LEU A 162 -7.88 -11.18 -2.74
N GLU A 163 -8.74 -11.94 -3.42
CA GLU A 163 -10.16 -11.59 -3.64
C GLU A 163 -10.97 -11.50 -2.34
N ALA A 164 -10.54 -12.16 -1.26
CA ALA A 164 -11.15 -11.98 0.06
C ALA A 164 -10.87 -10.59 0.69
N MET A 165 -9.85 -9.89 0.21
CA MET A 165 -9.42 -8.58 0.72
C MET A 165 -9.55 -7.45 -0.31
N GLY A 166 -9.76 -7.76 -1.58
CA GLY A 166 -9.78 -6.81 -2.67
C GLY A 166 -10.78 -7.13 -3.76
N LYS A 167 -11.14 -6.10 -4.52
CA LYS A 167 -12.07 -6.20 -5.65
C LYS A 167 -11.34 -6.34 -6.99
N ASN A 168 -10.19 -5.70 -7.12
CA ASN A 168 -9.42 -5.70 -8.36
C ASN A 168 -8.07 -6.37 -8.08
N ILE A 169 -7.78 -7.45 -8.79
CA ILE A 169 -6.52 -8.20 -8.63
C ILE A 169 -5.82 -8.20 -9.99
N PHE A 170 -4.75 -7.43 -10.11
CA PHE A 170 -3.99 -7.27 -11.36
C PHE A 170 -2.70 -8.07 -11.30
N HIS A 171 -2.41 -8.82 -12.35
CA HIS A 171 -1.08 -9.40 -12.59
C HIS A 171 -0.25 -8.40 -13.43
N ALA A 172 0.76 -7.81 -12.81
CA ALA A 172 1.56 -6.74 -13.43
C ALA A 172 2.78 -7.27 -14.20
N GLY A 173 3.14 -8.53 -14.01
CA GLY A 173 4.32 -9.16 -14.60
C GLY A 173 5.18 -9.88 -13.56
N GLU A 174 6.48 -10.02 -13.83
CA GLU A 174 7.44 -10.66 -12.92
C GLU A 174 7.61 -9.90 -11.60
N VAL A 175 8.31 -10.52 -10.64
CA VAL A 175 8.56 -9.91 -9.31
C VAL A 175 9.15 -8.51 -9.42
N GLY A 176 8.62 -7.61 -8.64
CA GLY A 176 8.92 -6.17 -8.64
C GLY A 176 8.04 -5.36 -9.59
N ALA A 177 7.31 -5.99 -10.52
CA ALA A 177 6.40 -5.28 -11.42
C ALA A 177 5.21 -4.67 -10.66
N GLY A 178 4.71 -5.34 -9.63
CA GLY A 178 3.68 -4.81 -8.74
C GLY A 178 4.14 -3.52 -8.04
N GLN A 179 5.35 -3.53 -7.48
CA GLN A 179 5.95 -2.35 -6.83
C GLN A 179 6.15 -1.20 -7.83
N VAL A 180 6.70 -1.48 -9.02
CA VAL A 180 6.89 -0.45 -10.05
C VAL A 180 5.56 0.18 -10.44
N ALA A 181 4.53 -0.63 -10.71
CA ALA A 181 3.20 -0.11 -11.07
C ALA A 181 2.58 0.71 -9.93
N LYS A 182 2.69 0.25 -8.67
CA LYS A 182 2.24 0.99 -7.49
C LYS A 182 2.97 2.33 -7.33
N ILE A 183 4.29 2.33 -7.49
CA ILE A 183 5.12 3.53 -7.39
C ILE A 183 4.75 4.53 -8.48
N CYS A 184 4.59 4.10 -9.74
CA CYS A 184 4.13 4.95 -10.84
C CYS A 184 2.75 5.56 -10.57
N ASN A 185 1.81 4.77 -10.02
CA ASN A 185 0.49 5.27 -9.64
C ASN A 185 0.59 6.36 -8.57
N ASN A 186 1.37 6.15 -7.51
CA ASN A 186 1.45 7.10 -6.40
C ASN A 186 2.28 8.35 -6.77
N MET A 187 3.30 8.20 -7.62
CA MET A 187 4.01 9.32 -8.24
C MET A 187 3.03 10.23 -8.99
N LEU A 188 2.24 9.63 -9.88
CA LEU A 188 1.24 10.38 -10.65
C LEU A 188 0.21 11.03 -9.73
N LEU A 189 -0.27 10.31 -8.70
CA LEU A 189 -1.21 10.85 -7.71
C LEU A 189 -0.64 12.08 -6.98
N GLY A 190 0.63 12.05 -6.57
CA GLY A 190 1.29 13.19 -5.92
C GLY A 190 1.36 14.42 -6.84
N VAL A 191 1.71 14.23 -8.11
CA VAL A 191 1.73 15.30 -9.13
C VAL A 191 0.33 15.86 -9.38
N ILE A 192 -0.68 14.99 -9.53
CA ILE A 192 -2.06 15.38 -9.75
C ILE A 192 -2.59 16.20 -8.55
N MET A 193 -2.31 15.76 -7.33
CA MET A 193 -2.78 16.44 -6.12
C MET A 193 -2.16 17.85 -6.00
N THR A 194 -0.86 17.99 -6.22
CA THR A 194 -0.19 19.30 -6.16
C THR A 194 -0.76 20.25 -7.22
N GLY A 195 -0.91 19.80 -8.47
CA GLY A 195 -1.50 20.61 -9.54
C GLY A 195 -2.98 20.96 -9.30
N THR A 196 -3.74 20.03 -8.71
CA THR A 196 -5.14 20.30 -8.32
C THR A 196 -5.21 21.35 -7.21
N ALA A 197 -4.34 21.28 -6.20
CA ALA A 197 -4.28 22.25 -5.12
C ALA A 197 -3.91 23.66 -5.65
N GLU A 198 -2.95 23.76 -6.56
CA GLU A 198 -2.61 25.03 -7.23
C GLU A 198 -3.81 25.62 -7.98
N ALA A 199 -4.48 24.81 -8.81
CA ALA A 199 -5.61 25.25 -9.61
C ALA A 199 -6.79 25.71 -8.74
N MET A 200 -7.12 24.96 -7.70
CA MET A 200 -8.18 25.31 -6.75
C MET A 200 -7.86 26.61 -6.00
N ASN A 201 -6.62 26.76 -5.52
CA ASN A 201 -6.21 28.00 -4.86
C ASN A 201 -6.21 29.20 -5.80
N LEU A 202 -5.70 29.04 -7.02
CA LEU A 202 -5.68 30.12 -8.02
C LEU A 202 -7.09 30.63 -8.29
N GLY A 203 -8.06 29.73 -8.51
CA GLY A 203 -9.45 30.12 -8.76
C GLY A 203 -10.10 30.80 -7.56
N ALA A 204 -9.94 30.23 -6.35
CA ALA A 204 -10.48 30.81 -5.12
C ALA A 204 -9.94 32.22 -4.86
N LYS A 205 -8.64 32.45 -5.03
CA LYS A 205 -7.98 33.76 -4.87
C LYS A 205 -8.42 34.79 -5.93
N ASN A 206 -8.97 34.33 -7.08
CA ASN A 206 -9.56 35.18 -8.10
C ASN A 206 -11.09 35.34 -7.94
N GLY A 207 -11.66 34.91 -6.82
CA GLY A 207 -13.07 35.11 -6.47
C GLY A 207 -14.03 34.05 -7.03
N LEU A 208 -13.55 32.95 -7.58
CA LEU A 208 -14.41 31.84 -7.96
C LEU A 208 -14.82 31.02 -6.71
N ASP A 209 -16.11 30.70 -6.66
CA ASP A 209 -16.59 29.73 -5.67
C ASP A 209 -15.89 28.37 -5.88
N PRO A 210 -15.27 27.79 -4.85
CA PRO A 210 -14.53 26.52 -4.99
C PRO A 210 -15.39 25.34 -5.49
N LYS A 211 -16.68 25.28 -5.10
CA LYS A 211 -17.61 24.23 -5.57
C LYS A 211 -17.92 24.40 -7.06
N VAL A 212 -18.11 25.62 -7.48
CA VAL A 212 -18.34 25.95 -8.91
C VAL A 212 -17.11 25.64 -9.73
N LEU A 213 -15.92 26.02 -9.24
CA LEU A 213 -14.66 25.71 -9.92
C LEU A 213 -14.44 24.18 -10.04
N ALA A 214 -14.63 23.44 -8.94
CA ALA A 214 -14.50 21.99 -8.95
C ALA A 214 -15.47 21.33 -9.95
N SER A 215 -16.71 21.82 -10.02
CA SER A 215 -17.71 21.35 -10.99
C SER A 215 -17.28 21.59 -12.44
N ILE A 216 -16.75 22.78 -12.74
CA ILE A 216 -16.23 23.14 -14.07
C ILE A 216 -15.06 22.22 -14.46
N LEU A 217 -14.09 22.06 -13.55
CA LEU A 217 -12.92 21.23 -13.80
C LEU A 217 -13.31 19.75 -14.00
N SER A 218 -14.27 19.23 -13.20
CA SER A 218 -14.77 17.85 -13.33
C SER A 218 -15.52 17.60 -14.64
N ALA A 219 -16.15 18.62 -15.21
CA ALA A 219 -16.83 18.55 -16.51
C ALA A 219 -15.92 18.88 -17.70
N SER A 220 -14.66 19.21 -17.45
CA SER A 220 -13.70 19.68 -18.46
C SER A 220 -12.45 18.78 -18.49
N THR A 221 -11.46 19.17 -19.29
CA THR A 221 -10.20 18.42 -19.48
C THR A 221 -9.30 18.37 -18.24
N GLY A 222 -9.57 19.17 -17.22
CA GLY A 222 -8.90 19.13 -15.91
C GLY A 222 -9.37 18.02 -14.97
N ARG A 223 -10.34 17.20 -15.39
CA ARG A 223 -10.89 16.10 -14.61
C ARG A 223 -9.82 15.12 -14.13
N ASN A 224 -9.83 14.83 -12.83
CA ASN A 224 -8.90 13.86 -12.24
C ASN A 224 -9.42 13.31 -10.89
N TRP A 225 -8.81 12.22 -10.41
CA TRP A 225 -9.23 11.54 -9.18
C TRP A 225 -9.10 12.45 -7.93
N ALA A 226 -8.02 13.22 -7.81
CA ALA A 226 -7.83 14.11 -6.65
C ALA A 226 -8.96 15.16 -6.57
N LEU A 227 -9.33 15.72 -7.71
CA LEU A 227 -10.42 16.69 -7.80
C LEU A 227 -11.78 16.11 -7.36
N GLU A 228 -12.11 14.88 -7.77
CA GLU A 228 -13.45 14.30 -7.60
C GLU A 228 -13.61 13.55 -6.28
N VAL A 229 -12.56 12.90 -5.79
CA VAL A 229 -12.64 11.95 -4.67
C VAL A 229 -11.93 12.47 -3.42
N CYS A 230 -10.90 13.30 -3.57
CA CYS A 230 -10.08 13.79 -2.46
C CYS A 230 -9.72 15.27 -2.69
N ASN A 231 -10.71 16.12 -2.99
CA ASN A 231 -10.46 17.51 -3.31
C ASN A 231 -9.68 18.21 -2.17
N PRO A 232 -8.58 18.92 -2.50
CA PRO A 232 -7.75 19.55 -1.46
C PRO A 232 -8.40 20.79 -0.83
N HIS A 233 -9.41 21.40 -1.47
CA HIS A 233 -10.08 22.59 -0.92
C HIS A 233 -11.18 22.19 0.08
N PRO A 234 -11.18 22.73 1.32
CA PRO A 234 -12.11 22.31 2.39
C PRO A 234 -13.59 22.53 2.07
N ASP A 235 -13.92 23.51 1.25
CA ASP A 235 -15.31 23.90 0.97
C ASP A 235 -15.97 23.08 -0.16
N VAL A 236 -15.24 22.14 -0.79
CA VAL A 236 -15.78 21.43 -1.97
C VAL A 236 -16.66 20.24 -1.60
N GLY A 237 -16.27 19.42 -0.62
CA GLY A 237 -17.02 18.21 -0.30
C GLY A 237 -17.08 17.91 1.19
N ASP A 238 -18.27 17.51 1.67
CA ASP A 238 -18.51 17.30 3.13
C ASP A 238 -17.89 16.02 3.68
N ALA A 239 -17.57 15.04 2.84
CA ALA A 239 -17.03 13.73 3.23
C ALA A 239 -15.52 13.55 2.99
N MET A 240 -14.85 14.56 2.47
CA MET A 240 -13.43 14.53 2.11
C MET A 240 -12.54 14.80 3.34
N PRO A 241 -11.27 14.33 3.37
CA PRO A 241 -10.35 14.70 4.45
C PRO A 241 -10.19 16.20 4.62
N SER A 242 -10.18 16.97 3.54
CA SER A 242 -10.07 18.44 3.55
C SER A 242 -11.17 19.12 4.37
N SER A 243 -12.43 18.67 4.29
CA SER A 243 -13.55 19.24 5.06
C SER A 243 -13.54 18.85 6.54
N ARG A 244 -12.61 17.98 6.97
CA ARG A 244 -12.47 17.50 8.35
C ARG A 244 -11.09 17.84 8.93
N GLY A 245 -10.52 18.98 8.57
CA GLY A 245 -9.19 19.40 9.00
C GLY A 245 -8.08 18.47 8.53
N TYR A 246 -8.27 17.84 7.37
CA TYR A 246 -7.33 16.87 6.76
C TYR A 246 -7.01 15.67 7.66
N THR A 247 -7.99 15.20 8.40
CA THR A 247 -7.85 14.01 9.27
C THR A 247 -8.31 12.75 8.55
N GLY A 248 -7.59 11.65 8.81
CA GLY A 248 -7.82 10.35 8.13
C GLY A 248 -7.19 10.31 6.73
N GLY A 249 -7.64 9.41 5.88
CA GLY A 249 -7.16 9.29 4.51
C GLY A 249 -5.74 8.72 4.41
N PHE A 250 -4.93 9.28 3.50
CA PHE A 250 -3.56 8.87 3.22
C PHE A 250 -2.58 9.96 3.67
N MET A 251 -1.74 9.66 4.67
CA MET A 251 -0.87 10.67 5.30
C MET A 251 0.16 11.26 4.33
N SER A 252 0.43 12.57 4.45
CA SER A 252 1.44 13.30 3.67
C SER A 252 2.83 12.66 3.78
N LYS A 253 3.24 12.18 4.96
CA LYS A 253 4.51 11.48 5.14
C LYS A 253 4.59 10.16 4.37
N LEU A 254 3.46 9.47 4.18
CA LEU A 254 3.39 8.24 3.38
C LEU A 254 3.41 8.56 1.88
N MET A 255 2.74 9.64 1.46
CA MET A 255 2.87 10.15 0.09
C MET A 255 4.32 10.52 -0.20
N LEU A 256 4.99 11.25 0.68
CA LEU A 256 6.42 11.58 0.55
C LEU A 256 7.30 10.33 0.46
N LYS A 257 7.04 9.31 1.29
CA LYS A 257 7.75 8.03 1.19
C LYS A 257 7.60 7.42 -0.20
N ASP A 258 6.39 7.36 -0.72
CA ASP A 258 6.12 6.76 -2.03
C ASP A 258 6.70 7.59 -3.18
N MET A 259 6.70 8.93 -3.08
CA MET A 259 7.38 9.82 -4.01
C MET A 259 8.92 9.60 -4.02
N ASN A 260 9.51 9.38 -2.84
CA ASN A 260 10.93 9.05 -2.73
C ASN A 260 11.27 7.68 -3.33
N LEU A 261 10.38 6.68 -3.19
CA LEU A 261 10.53 5.40 -3.89
C LEU A 261 10.47 5.57 -5.41
N ALA A 262 9.60 6.47 -5.90
CA ALA A 262 9.53 6.79 -7.33
C ALA A 262 10.83 7.45 -7.81
N LYS A 263 11.35 8.41 -7.04
CA LYS A 263 12.64 9.04 -7.35
C LYS A 263 13.78 8.03 -7.38
N GLN A 264 13.89 7.15 -6.37
CA GLN A 264 14.89 6.09 -6.36
C GLN A 264 14.76 5.20 -7.60
N THR A 265 13.54 4.77 -7.96
CA THR A 265 13.29 3.94 -9.14
C THR A 265 13.69 4.65 -10.44
N ALA A 266 13.45 5.96 -10.53
CA ALA A 266 13.85 6.78 -11.67
C ALA A 266 15.38 6.91 -11.75
N ASP A 267 16.06 7.16 -10.63
CA ASP A 267 17.53 7.25 -10.55
C ASP A 267 18.17 5.90 -10.94
N ASP A 268 17.68 4.76 -10.46
CA ASP A 268 18.16 3.42 -10.77
C ASP A 268 18.05 3.08 -12.27
N THR A 269 17.07 3.66 -12.96
CA THR A 269 16.80 3.44 -14.38
C THR A 269 17.20 4.61 -15.28
N GLN A 270 17.79 5.67 -14.72
CA GLN A 270 18.20 6.89 -15.41
C GLN A 270 17.06 7.60 -16.15
N VAL A 271 15.84 7.49 -15.64
CA VAL A 271 14.65 8.19 -16.16
C VAL A 271 14.51 9.56 -15.49
N VAL A 272 14.27 10.59 -16.28
CA VAL A 272 14.04 11.95 -15.77
C VAL A 272 12.55 12.15 -15.44
N THR A 273 12.26 12.67 -14.22
CA THR A 273 10.90 12.84 -13.71
C THR A 273 10.68 14.24 -13.11
N PRO A 274 10.83 15.34 -13.89
CA PRO A 274 10.88 16.70 -13.37
C PRO A 274 9.61 17.12 -12.63
N MET A 275 8.43 16.66 -13.05
CA MET A 275 7.17 16.97 -12.36
C MET A 275 7.08 16.25 -11.01
N ALA A 276 7.53 15.01 -10.96
CA ALA A 276 7.61 14.26 -9.69
C ALA A 276 8.65 14.87 -8.73
N ASP A 277 9.77 15.35 -9.23
CA ASP A 277 10.79 16.03 -8.43
C ASP A 277 10.24 17.29 -7.76
N GLN A 278 9.47 18.11 -8.50
CA GLN A 278 8.80 19.29 -7.96
C GLN A 278 7.76 18.90 -6.88
N ALA A 279 6.90 17.94 -7.19
CA ALA A 279 5.91 17.46 -6.22
C ALA A 279 6.57 16.87 -4.95
N THR A 280 7.67 16.11 -5.10
CA THR A 280 8.44 15.56 -3.98
C THR A 280 9.01 16.66 -3.09
N ALA A 281 9.57 17.72 -3.68
CA ALA A 281 10.09 18.85 -2.93
C ALA A 281 9.00 19.59 -2.11
N LEU A 282 7.80 19.73 -2.70
CA LEU A 282 6.64 20.32 -2.03
C LEU A 282 6.18 19.44 -0.86
N TYR A 283 6.01 18.12 -1.06
CA TYR A 283 5.65 17.20 0.01
C TYR A 283 6.73 17.09 1.09
N SER A 284 8.02 17.16 0.73
CA SER A 284 9.12 17.17 1.71
C SER A 284 8.96 18.32 2.68
N LYS A 285 8.84 19.55 2.16
CA LYS A 285 8.66 20.76 2.97
C LYS A 285 7.35 20.70 3.78
N HIS A 286 6.25 20.26 3.16
CA HIS A 286 4.95 20.18 3.83
C HIS A 286 4.95 19.16 4.98
N SER A 287 5.60 18.01 4.80
CA SER A 287 5.61 16.92 5.78
C SER A 287 6.40 17.25 7.05
N GLU A 288 7.29 18.24 7.04
CA GLU A 288 8.01 18.69 8.24
C GLU A 288 7.06 19.10 9.38
N GLN A 289 5.91 19.70 9.04
CA GLN A 289 4.95 20.20 10.02
C GLN A 289 3.60 19.45 9.96
N HIS A 290 3.25 18.86 8.81
CA HIS A 290 1.93 18.31 8.53
C HIS A 290 1.99 16.86 8.01
N GLY A 291 3.05 16.12 8.33
CA GLY A 291 3.24 14.75 7.86
C GLY A 291 2.13 13.77 8.25
N ASP A 292 1.45 13.99 9.37
CA ASP A 292 0.35 13.16 9.85
C ASP A 292 -1.03 13.55 9.28
N LYS A 293 -1.12 14.69 8.57
CA LYS A 293 -2.33 15.08 7.85
C LYS A 293 -2.48 14.30 6.56
N ASP A 294 -3.71 14.21 6.05
CA ASP A 294 -3.97 13.67 4.72
C ASP A 294 -3.16 14.40 3.65
N PHE A 295 -2.72 13.69 2.61
CA PHE A 295 -1.86 14.25 1.56
C PHE A 295 -2.50 15.40 0.78
N SER A 296 -3.84 15.53 0.80
CA SER A 296 -4.55 16.68 0.25
C SER A 296 -4.29 17.99 1.04
N SER A 297 -3.75 17.88 2.27
CA SER A 297 -3.33 19.04 3.07
C SER A 297 -2.17 19.82 2.45
N ILE A 298 -1.57 19.32 1.36
CA ILE A 298 -0.62 20.10 0.54
C ILE A 298 -1.21 21.42 0.09
N MET A 299 -2.53 21.56 0.08
CA MET A 299 -3.25 22.83 -0.15
C MET A 299 -2.75 23.96 0.76
N ALA A 300 -2.34 23.63 2.02
CA ALA A 300 -1.80 24.59 2.96
C ALA A 300 -0.45 25.22 2.53
N HIS A 301 0.23 24.59 1.59
CA HIS A 301 1.43 25.18 0.97
C HIS A 301 1.07 26.45 0.17
N TYR A 302 -0.13 26.51 -0.37
CA TYR A 302 -0.65 27.62 -1.19
C TYR A 302 -1.53 28.58 -0.39
N ASP A 303 -2.27 28.06 0.60
CA ASP A 303 -3.10 28.85 1.51
C ASP A 303 -3.04 28.26 2.94
N ALA A 304 -2.23 28.87 3.80
CA ALA A 304 -2.07 28.41 5.18
C ALA A 304 -3.35 28.48 6.03
N ASN A 305 -4.37 29.26 5.62
CA ASN A 305 -5.61 29.40 6.38
C ASN A 305 -6.47 28.14 6.35
N VAL A 306 -6.27 27.23 5.39
CA VAL A 306 -7.06 26.00 5.28
C VAL A 306 -6.80 24.99 6.44
N LEU A 307 -5.77 25.23 7.25
CA LEU A 307 -5.44 24.40 8.42
C LEU A 307 -5.91 25.03 9.76
N GLN A 308 -6.45 26.24 9.71
CA GLN A 308 -7.03 26.94 10.87
C GLN A 308 -8.48 26.50 11.08
#